data_56964f4fe88ede745f5281f39dbcdedc
#
_entry.id   56964f4fe88ede745f5281f39dbcdedc
#
_cell.length_a   1.000
_cell.length_b   1.000
_cell.length_c   1.000
_cell.angle_alpha   90.00
_cell.angle_beta   90.00
_cell.angle_gamma   90.00
#
_symmetry.space_group_name_H-M   'P 1'
#
loop_
_entity.id
_entity.type
_entity.pdbx_description
1 polymer ?
#
loop_
_entity_poly.entity_id
_entity_poly.type
_entity_poly.pdbx_seq_one_letter_code
_entity_poly.pdbx_strand_id
1 'polypeptide(L)'
;MKKQKIAICDQDVEYTRQLVNYIAAKEKDSFEVTGFSDESLYRKNDENFDLLLCEETFFQNKEEAGRAKKAICLSNGEISTEQENMRVLFKYQPADRILREIHAGIGKVAGSMDTKSIWRGEKQIFAVYSPWNHRLRTPFALTAAEQLSAGKKLLYLNFSVCSGFCKSMGLEPDMDMGDLFYLLREGEEELLAKLKSSIYPLGSYQVIPPPANPEHYMEWKKGEVRHFLELLLEKTDFEVLLLDLGCVMSGFFEVLDLCQKIWILKENRTSKDPGIEELKELLEKFKEGLTGRMEEVLLPGGQAWREDGTIQVEEFYMGEVGNCVRRLLGGEYAS
;
A
#
# COMPACT_ATOMS: atom_id res chain seq x y z
N MET A 1 -16.31 -12.48 26.20
CA MET A 1 -16.63 -11.21 25.48
C MET A 1 -17.78 -11.49 24.53
N LYS A 2 -18.65 -10.50 24.26
CA LYS A 2 -19.74 -10.68 23.28
C LYS A 2 -19.11 -10.64 21.88
N LYS A 3 -19.35 -11.67 21.06
CA LYS A 3 -18.88 -11.71 19.68
C LYS A 3 -19.53 -10.59 18.88
N GLN A 4 -18.79 -10.03 17.94
CA GLN A 4 -19.33 -9.02 17.02
C GLN A 4 -20.00 -9.70 15.85
N LYS A 5 -21.18 -9.20 15.45
CA LYS A 5 -21.99 -9.79 14.38
C LYS A 5 -21.69 -9.13 13.05
N ILE A 6 -21.33 -9.95 12.08
CA ILE A 6 -20.99 -9.52 10.73
C ILE A 6 -21.96 -10.15 9.74
N ALA A 7 -22.57 -9.34 8.87
CA ALA A 7 -23.33 -9.81 7.72
C ALA A 7 -22.47 -9.68 6.44
N ILE A 8 -22.49 -10.69 5.60
CA ILE A 8 -21.89 -10.69 4.26
C ILE A 8 -23.01 -10.90 3.25
N CYS A 9 -23.24 -9.91 2.38
CA CYS A 9 -24.33 -9.88 1.42
C CYS A 9 -23.75 -9.80 -0.01
N ASP A 10 -23.86 -10.88 -0.76
CA ASP A 10 -23.35 -10.98 -2.12
C ASP A 10 -24.16 -12.01 -2.91
N GLN A 11 -24.56 -11.70 -4.14
CA GLN A 11 -25.34 -12.59 -5.00
C GLN A 11 -24.57 -13.86 -5.40
N ASP A 12 -23.23 -13.84 -5.36
CA ASP A 12 -22.40 -15.02 -5.54
C ASP A 12 -22.42 -15.90 -4.29
N VAL A 13 -23.20 -16.96 -4.35
CA VAL A 13 -23.40 -17.92 -3.26
C VAL A 13 -22.08 -18.59 -2.83
N GLU A 14 -21.23 -18.92 -3.80
CA GLU A 14 -19.96 -19.61 -3.52
C GLU A 14 -18.95 -18.67 -2.87
N TYR A 15 -18.83 -17.44 -3.37
CA TYR A 15 -18.00 -16.41 -2.76
C TYR A 15 -18.45 -16.14 -1.32
N THR A 16 -19.76 -15.92 -1.12
CA THR A 16 -20.31 -15.68 0.23
C THR A 16 -19.98 -16.82 1.17
N ARG A 17 -20.19 -18.07 0.74
CA ARG A 17 -19.91 -19.26 1.53
C ARG A 17 -18.44 -19.37 1.91
N GLN A 18 -17.53 -19.16 0.95
CA GLN A 18 -16.09 -19.26 1.17
C GLN A 18 -15.60 -18.18 2.14
N LEU A 19 -16.05 -16.94 1.97
CA LEU A 19 -15.65 -15.83 2.82
C LEU A 19 -16.19 -16.00 4.26
N VAL A 20 -17.45 -16.42 4.42
CA VAL A 20 -18.03 -16.75 5.73
C VAL A 20 -17.22 -17.85 6.43
N ASN A 21 -16.93 -18.94 5.75
CA ASN A 21 -16.17 -20.06 6.30
C ASN A 21 -14.75 -19.64 6.70
N TYR A 22 -14.11 -18.84 5.88
CA TYR A 22 -12.77 -18.34 6.13
C TYR A 22 -12.71 -17.48 7.40
N ILE A 23 -13.60 -16.49 7.52
CA ILE A 23 -13.64 -15.61 8.69
C ILE A 23 -14.03 -16.37 9.95
N ALA A 24 -15.03 -17.25 9.86
CA ALA A 24 -15.47 -18.07 10.98
C ALA A 24 -14.38 -19.05 11.48
N ALA A 25 -13.52 -19.55 10.59
CA ALA A 25 -12.40 -20.42 10.95
C ALA A 25 -11.25 -19.63 11.62
N LYS A 26 -10.93 -18.44 11.11
CA LYS A 26 -9.82 -17.62 11.60
C LYS A 26 -10.16 -16.85 12.90
N GLU A 27 -11.38 -16.37 13.02
CA GLU A 27 -11.82 -15.45 14.09
C GLU A 27 -12.97 -16.01 14.91
N LYS A 28 -12.91 -17.30 15.20
CA LYS A 28 -13.95 -18.07 15.88
C LYS A 28 -14.41 -17.47 17.21
N ASP A 29 -13.51 -16.80 17.93
CA ASP A 29 -13.80 -16.24 19.25
C ASP A 29 -14.23 -14.76 19.19
N SER A 30 -13.91 -14.06 18.08
CA SER A 30 -14.14 -12.63 17.92
C SER A 30 -15.43 -12.31 17.15
N PHE A 31 -15.75 -13.10 16.13
CA PHE A 31 -16.82 -12.81 15.19
C PHE A 31 -17.88 -13.92 15.11
N GLU A 32 -19.12 -13.48 14.91
CA GLU A 32 -20.24 -14.30 14.47
C GLU A 32 -20.64 -13.81 13.07
N VAL A 33 -20.43 -14.64 12.04
CA VAL A 33 -20.56 -14.23 10.63
C VAL A 33 -21.72 -14.94 9.98
N THR A 34 -22.61 -14.16 9.34
CA THR A 34 -23.77 -14.68 8.61
C THR A 34 -23.71 -14.22 7.16
N GLY A 35 -23.86 -15.15 6.23
CA GLY A 35 -23.90 -14.88 4.80
C GLY A 35 -25.31 -14.83 4.25
N PHE A 36 -25.56 -13.90 3.35
CA PHE A 36 -26.83 -13.75 2.63
C PHE A 36 -26.54 -13.64 1.13
N SER A 37 -27.09 -14.54 0.35
CA SER A 37 -27.01 -14.52 -1.12
C SER A 37 -28.25 -13.96 -1.79
N ASP A 38 -29.27 -13.62 -1.01
CA ASP A 38 -30.55 -13.07 -1.47
C ASP A 38 -30.99 -11.97 -0.50
N GLU A 39 -31.39 -10.82 -1.05
CA GLU A 39 -31.84 -9.66 -0.29
C GLU A 39 -33.07 -9.99 0.59
N SER A 40 -33.97 -10.83 0.11
CA SER A 40 -35.17 -11.25 0.86
C SER A 40 -34.83 -12.04 2.13
N LEU A 41 -33.73 -12.79 2.13
CA LEU A 41 -33.23 -13.50 3.31
C LEU A 41 -32.64 -12.54 4.33
N TYR A 42 -31.89 -11.53 3.89
CA TYR A 42 -31.39 -10.46 4.76
C TYR A 42 -32.56 -9.67 5.40
N ARG A 43 -33.59 -9.33 4.62
CA ARG A 43 -34.77 -8.60 5.10
C ARG A 43 -35.57 -9.36 6.17
N LYS A 44 -35.68 -10.67 6.04
CA LYS A 44 -36.39 -11.56 7.00
C LYS A 44 -35.61 -11.82 8.29
N ASN A 45 -34.34 -11.49 8.32
CA ASN A 45 -33.50 -11.65 9.49
C ASN A 45 -33.69 -10.44 10.42
N ASP A 46 -34.15 -10.66 11.66
CA ASP A 46 -34.40 -9.59 12.65
C ASP A 46 -33.12 -9.22 13.46
N GLU A 47 -31.97 -9.76 13.10
CA GLU A 47 -30.72 -9.49 13.82
C GLU A 47 -30.11 -8.13 13.43
N ASN A 48 -29.53 -7.48 14.43
CA ASN A 48 -28.69 -6.29 14.23
C ASN A 48 -27.23 -6.71 14.07
N PHE A 49 -26.57 -6.16 13.05
CA PHE A 49 -25.18 -6.42 12.76
C PHE A 49 -24.28 -5.23 13.17
N ASP A 50 -23.07 -5.55 13.64
CA ASP A 50 -22.08 -4.53 13.95
C ASP A 50 -21.38 -4.05 12.67
N LEU A 51 -21.26 -4.93 11.66
CA LEU A 51 -20.71 -4.62 10.35
C LEU A 51 -21.46 -5.37 9.23
N LEU A 52 -21.67 -4.68 8.13
CA LEU A 52 -22.20 -5.23 6.89
C LEU A 52 -21.14 -5.12 5.78
N LEU A 53 -20.80 -6.24 5.16
CA LEU A 53 -20.09 -6.25 3.87
C LEU A 53 -21.15 -6.57 2.80
N CYS A 54 -21.33 -5.69 1.84
CA CYS A 54 -22.33 -5.92 0.79
C CYS A 54 -21.77 -5.62 -0.59
N GLU A 55 -22.08 -6.47 -1.55
CA GLU A 55 -21.86 -6.19 -2.97
C GLU A 55 -22.67 -4.98 -3.40
N GLU A 56 -22.13 -4.18 -4.31
CA GLU A 56 -22.69 -2.91 -4.77
C GLU A 56 -24.14 -3.04 -5.27
N THR A 57 -24.47 -4.14 -5.94
CA THR A 57 -25.77 -4.41 -6.55
C THR A 57 -26.71 -5.26 -5.69
N PHE A 58 -26.29 -5.64 -4.48
CA PHE A 58 -27.07 -6.55 -3.63
C PHE A 58 -28.38 -5.93 -3.16
N PHE A 59 -28.38 -4.63 -2.79
CA PHE A 59 -29.57 -3.93 -2.36
C PHE A 59 -30.13 -3.04 -3.46
N GLN A 60 -31.43 -3.21 -3.75
CA GLN A 60 -32.16 -2.32 -4.67
C GLN A 60 -32.39 -0.93 -4.07
N ASN A 61 -32.47 -0.83 -2.74
CA ASN A 61 -32.64 0.43 -2.01
C ASN A 61 -31.56 0.56 -0.90
N LYS A 62 -30.74 1.60 -1.00
CA LYS A 62 -29.61 1.87 -0.06
C LYS A 62 -30.04 2.09 1.41
N GLU A 63 -31.30 2.46 1.66
CA GLU A 63 -31.83 2.62 3.03
C GLU A 63 -31.89 1.29 3.80
N GLU A 64 -31.89 0.17 3.12
CA GLU A 64 -32.00 -1.16 3.71
C GLU A 64 -30.68 -1.68 4.32
N ALA A 65 -29.55 -1.08 3.96
CA ALA A 65 -28.27 -1.29 4.64
C ALA A 65 -28.26 -0.76 6.10
N GLY A 66 -29.28 0.01 6.49
CA GLY A 66 -29.37 0.71 7.78
C GLY A 66 -29.51 -0.16 9.03
N ARG A 67 -29.57 -1.50 8.92
CA ARG A 67 -29.58 -2.41 10.06
C ARG A 67 -28.20 -2.73 10.64
N ALA A 68 -27.15 -2.31 9.99
CA ALA A 68 -25.80 -2.45 10.46
C ALA A 68 -25.25 -1.13 10.96
N LYS A 69 -24.44 -1.17 12.03
CA LYS A 69 -23.81 0.06 12.58
C LYS A 69 -22.81 0.68 11.59
N LYS A 70 -22.19 -0.15 10.76
CA LYS A 70 -21.23 0.25 9.74
C LYS A 70 -21.40 -0.63 8.50
N ALA A 71 -21.09 -0.09 7.32
CA ALA A 71 -21.14 -0.83 6.06
C ALA A 71 -19.85 -0.63 5.26
N ILE A 72 -19.46 -1.68 4.54
CA ILE A 72 -18.34 -1.72 3.59
C ILE A 72 -18.90 -2.29 2.30
N CYS A 73 -18.67 -1.63 1.19
CA CYS A 73 -19.06 -2.10 -0.13
C CYS A 73 -17.99 -3.05 -0.71
N LEU A 74 -18.42 -4.21 -1.21
CA LEU A 74 -17.60 -5.12 -2.00
C LEU A 74 -17.79 -4.81 -3.48
N SER A 75 -16.76 -4.28 -4.14
CA SER A 75 -16.80 -3.90 -5.56
C SER A 75 -16.12 -4.94 -6.44
N ASN A 76 -16.66 -5.15 -7.63
CA ASN A 76 -16.07 -5.99 -8.69
C ASN A 76 -14.99 -5.27 -9.51
N GLY A 77 -14.65 -4.02 -9.16
CA GLY A 77 -13.64 -3.20 -9.86
C GLY A 77 -14.22 -2.03 -10.65
N GLU A 78 -15.51 -1.99 -10.90
CA GLU A 78 -16.20 -0.82 -11.44
C GLU A 78 -16.68 0.06 -10.28
N ILE A 79 -16.07 1.23 -10.11
CA ILE A 79 -16.48 2.20 -9.08
C ILE A 79 -17.54 3.11 -9.70
N SER A 80 -18.79 2.98 -9.26
CA SER A 80 -19.81 3.98 -9.59
C SER A 80 -19.58 5.25 -8.75
N THR A 81 -19.65 6.42 -9.39
CA THR A 81 -19.36 7.75 -8.83
C THR A 81 -20.33 8.22 -7.72
N GLU A 82 -21.29 7.39 -7.30
CA GLU A 82 -22.32 7.77 -6.31
C GLU A 82 -21.98 7.39 -4.85
N GLN A 83 -20.77 6.92 -4.55
CA GLN A 83 -20.44 6.37 -3.22
C GLN A 83 -19.43 7.23 -2.43
N GLU A 84 -19.55 8.55 -2.47
CA GLU A 84 -18.63 9.50 -1.81
C GLU A 84 -18.44 9.31 -0.28
N ASN A 85 -19.27 8.48 0.39
CA ASN A 85 -19.21 8.31 1.85
C ASN A 85 -19.13 6.85 2.35
N MET A 86 -18.98 5.86 1.47
CA MET A 86 -18.92 4.46 1.88
C MET A 86 -17.54 3.86 1.56
N ARG A 87 -16.96 3.13 2.51
CA ARG A 87 -15.69 2.43 2.29
C ARG A 87 -15.90 1.31 1.28
N VAL A 88 -15.10 1.31 0.22
CA VAL A 88 -15.18 0.32 -0.86
C VAL A 88 -13.98 -0.61 -0.79
N LEU A 89 -14.22 -1.92 -0.91
CA LEU A 89 -13.20 -2.96 -0.99
C LEU A 89 -13.34 -3.75 -2.28
N PHE A 90 -12.23 -4.03 -2.93
CA PHE A 90 -12.25 -4.94 -4.06
C PHE A 90 -12.60 -6.36 -3.62
N LYS A 91 -13.61 -6.98 -4.25
CA LYS A 91 -14.17 -8.28 -3.87
C LYS A 91 -13.16 -9.43 -4.01
N TYR A 92 -12.41 -9.46 -5.11
CA TYR A 92 -11.49 -10.55 -5.46
C TYR A 92 -10.07 -10.30 -4.94
N GLN A 93 -9.96 -9.87 -3.70
CA GLN A 93 -8.69 -9.73 -2.99
C GLN A 93 -8.49 -10.87 -1.99
N PRO A 94 -7.26 -11.11 -1.49
CA PRO A 94 -7.02 -12.13 -0.47
C PRO A 94 -7.94 -11.97 0.74
N ALA A 95 -8.53 -13.07 1.21
CA ALA A 95 -9.50 -13.05 2.31
C ALA A 95 -8.91 -12.49 3.61
N ASP A 96 -7.59 -12.64 3.83
CA ASP A 96 -6.87 -12.01 4.96
C ASP A 96 -6.92 -10.48 4.91
N ARG A 97 -6.98 -9.91 3.71
CA ARG A 97 -7.11 -8.47 3.54
C ARG A 97 -8.51 -8.00 3.86
N ILE A 98 -9.52 -8.72 3.38
CA ILE A 98 -10.93 -8.44 3.75
C ILE A 98 -11.09 -8.53 5.26
N LEU A 99 -10.48 -9.54 5.90
CA LEU A 99 -10.52 -9.71 7.35
C LEU A 99 -9.89 -8.53 8.10
N ARG A 100 -8.76 -8.00 7.63
CA ARG A 100 -8.14 -6.79 8.21
C ARG A 100 -9.03 -5.55 8.08
N GLU A 101 -9.71 -5.41 6.96
CA GLU A 101 -10.64 -4.31 6.73
C GLU A 101 -11.89 -4.44 7.62
N ILE A 102 -12.34 -5.66 7.90
CA ILE A 102 -13.37 -5.94 8.88
C ILE A 102 -12.94 -5.48 10.28
N HIS A 103 -11.73 -5.85 10.73
CA HIS A 103 -11.19 -5.40 12.00
C HIS A 103 -11.10 -3.87 12.09
N ALA A 104 -10.63 -3.21 11.05
CA ALA A 104 -10.57 -1.76 10.97
C ALA A 104 -11.96 -1.11 10.97
N GLY A 105 -12.94 -1.76 10.34
CA GLY A 105 -14.33 -1.30 10.28
C GLY A 105 -15.04 -1.38 11.65
N ILE A 106 -14.82 -2.43 12.40
CA ILE A 106 -15.52 -2.67 13.67
C ILE A 106 -14.92 -1.86 14.84
N GLY A 107 -13.63 -1.51 14.78
CA GLY A 107 -12.94 -0.67 15.76
C GLY A 107 -13.03 -1.20 17.19
N LYS A 108 -12.16 -2.10 17.51
CA LYS A 108 -11.46 -2.45 18.76
C LYS A 108 -10.98 -3.89 18.70
N VAL A 109 -9.71 -4.10 18.56
CA VAL A 109 -9.10 -5.37 18.93
C VAL A 109 -8.24 -5.12 20.14
N ALA A 110 -8.70 -5.66 21.28
CA ALA A 110 -7.82 -5.90 22.41
C ALA A 110 -6.97 -7.11 22.00
N GLY A 111 -5.70 -6.93 21.77
CA GLY A 111 -4.74 -8.03 21.61
C GLY A 111 -3.86 -8.05 20.37
N SER A 112 -4.04 -7.19 19.39
CA SER A 112 -2.99 -6.95 18.41
C SER A 112 -2.09 -5.84 18.95
N MET A 113 -0.82 -6.10 19.07
CA MET A 113 0.17 -5.04 19.27
C MET A 113 -0.08 -4.00 18.19
N ASP A 114 -0.39 -2.80 18.65
CA ASP A 114 -0.89 -1.68 17.91
C ASP A 114 0.20 -1.20 16.92
N THR A 115 0.22 -1.75 15.69
CA THR A 115 0.87 -1.05 14.60
C THR A 115 0.30 0.37 14.44
N LYS A 116 -0.91 0.62 14.99
CA LYS A 116 -1.52 1.95 15.07
C LYS A 116 -0.88 2.85 16.13
N SER A 117 -0.20 2.30 17.16
CA SER A 117 0.43 3.12 18.19
C SER A 117 1.74 3.77 17.72
N ILE A 118 2.42 3.14 16.78
CA ILE A 118 3.66 3.67 16.18
C ILE A 118 3.35 4.74 15.11
N TRP A 119 2.12 4.73 14.53
CA TRP A 119 1.81 5.43 13.30
C TRP A 119 0.66 6.44 13.41
N ARG A 120 0.17 6.78 14.61
CA ARG A 120 -0.89 7.78 14.79
C ARG A 120 -0.32 9.20 14.79
N GLY A 121 -0.58 9.92 13.73
CA GLY A 121 -0.57 11.39 13.73
C GLY A 121 0.49 12.10 12.90
N GLU A 122 1.50 11.42 12.33
CA GLU A 122 2.51 12.08 11.50
C GLU A 122 2.56 11.47 10.10
N LYS A 123 2.66 12.32 9.09
CA LYS A 123 2.92 11.92 7.71
C LYS A 123 4.33 11.32 7.61
N GLN A 124 4.48 10.25 6.81
CA GLN A 124 5.67 9.40 6.86
C GLN A 124 6.25 9.14 5.48
N ILE A 125 7.56 9.06 5.42
CA ILE A 125 8.32 8.67 4.23
C ILE A 125 9.09 7.40 4.54
N PHE A 126 8.90 6.38 3.70
CA PHE A 126 9.68 5.15 3.70
C PHE A 126 10.50 5.06 2.43
N ALA A 127 11.69 4.48 2.51
CA ALA A 127 12.52 4.23 1.35
C ALA A 127 12.90 2.76 1.25
N VAL A 128 12.95 2.28 0.01
CA VAL A 128 13.52 0.98 -0.36
C VAL A 128 14.72 1.25 -1.26
N TYR A 129 15.88 0.75 -0.91
CA TYR A 129 17.10 0.93 -1.67
C TYR A 129 17.94 -0.34 -1.69
N SER A 130 18.73 -0.53 -2.71
CA SER A 130 19.74 -1.58 -2.80
C SER A 130 20.98 -1.05 -3.51
N PRO A 131 22.16 -1.05 -2.86
CA PRO A 131 23.42 -0.69 -3.52
C PRO A 131 23.70 -1.54 -4.78
N TRP A 132 23.22 -2.77 -4.79
CA TRP A 132 23.38 -3.75 -5.87
C TRP A 132 22.23 -3.79 -6.87
N ASN A 133 21.26 -2.85 -6.75
CA ASN A 133 20.06 -2.82 -7.58
C ASN A 133 19.32 -4.18 -7.60
N HIS A 134 18.99 -4.69 -6.41
CA HIS A 134 18.36 -5.99 -6.24
C HIS A 134 17.10 -6.13 -7.13
N ARG A 135 17.04 -7.20 -7.92
CA ARG A 135 15.94 -7.41 -8.90
C ARG A 135 14.54 -7.46 -8.27
N LEU A 136 14.42 -7.87 -7.02
CA LEU A 136 13.15 -7.86 -6.27
C LEU A 136 12.89 -6.52 -5.55
N ARG A 137 13.64 -5.45 -5.80
CA ARG A 137 13.43 -4.15 -5.14
C ARG A 137 12.04 -3.60 -5.43
N THR A 138 11.67 -3.46 -6.70
CA THR A 138 10.34 -2.98 -7.10
C THR A 138 9.22 -3.91 -6.63
N PRO A 139 9.26 -5.25 -6.84
CA PRO A 139 8.29 -6.16 -6.23
C PRO A 139 8.16 -6.03 -4.72
N PHE A 140 9.27 -5.90 -3.99
CA PHE A 140 9.26 -5.67 -2.55
C PHE A 140 8.59 -4.35 -2.19
N ALA A 141 8.95 -3.26 -2.88
CA ALA A 141 8.38 -1.94 -2.64
C ALA A 141 6.87 -1.90 -2.94
N LEU A 142 6.42 -2.50 -4.04
CA LEU A 142 4.99 -2.62 -4.37
C LEU A 142 4.23 -3.44 -3.31
N THR A 143 4.83 -4.55 -2.85
CA THR A 143 4.25 -5.37 -1.77
C THR A 143 4.19 -4.59 -0.45
N ALA A 144 5.20 -3.77 -0.16
CA ALA A 144 5.22 -2.90 1.01
C ALA A 144 4.16 -1.79 0.89
N ALA A 145 3.99 -1.18 -0.31
CA ALA A 145 2.95 -0.21 -0.57
C ALA A 145 1.56 -0.78 -0.29
N GLU A 146 1.29 -1.99 -0.78
CA GLU A 146 0.03 -2.69 -0.57
C GLU A 146 -0.26 -2.94 0.92
N GLN A 147 0.75 -3.25 1.71
CA GLN A 147 0.58 -3.47 3.15
C GLN A 147 0.49 -2.17 3.96
N LEU A 148 1.29 -1.16 3.61
CA LEU A 148 1.28 0.14 4.27
C LEU A 148 0.02 0.95 3.97
N SER A 149 -0.60 0.74 2.80
CA SER A 149 -1.84 1.43 2.42
C SER A 149 -3.08 0.96 3.20
N ALA A 150 -2.96 -0.08 4.02
CA ALA A 150 -4.07 -0.55 4.84
C ALA A 150 -4.55 0.54 5.82
N GLY A 151 -5.65 1.22 5.45
CA GLY A 151 -6.25 2.31 6.24
C GLY A 151 -5.51 3.65 6.17
N LYS A 152 -4.60 3.82 5.21
CA LYS A 152 -3.85 5.06 4.96
C LYS A 152 -3.83 5.41 3.49
N LYS A 153 -3.83 6.71 3.17
CA LYS A 153 -3.58 7.19 1.82
C LYS A 153 -2.09 7.14 1.53
N LEU A 154 -1.68 6.22 0.66
CA LEU A 154 -0.29 6.02 0.29
C LEU A 154 -0.03 6.44 -1.16
N LEU A 155 1.06 7.17 -1.34
CA LEU A 155 1.63 7.48 -2.66
C LEU A 155 2.96 6.75 -2.82
N TYR A 156 3.03 5.91 -3.85
CA TYR A 156 4.25 5.23 -4.27
C TYR A 156 4.97 6.03 -5.34
N LEU A 157 6.27 6.24 -5.15
CA LEU A 157 7.13 7.00 -6.05
C LEU A 157 8.28 6.11 -6.52
N ASN A 158 8.35 5.86 -7.82
CA ASN A 158 9.39 5.03 -8.41
C ASN A 158 10.52 5.89 -8.97
N PHE A 159 11.69 5.86 -8.32
CA PHE A 159 12.91 6.53 -8.76
C PHE A 159 13.84 5.53 -9.43
N SER A 160 13.43 4.95 -10.57
CA SER A 160 14.20 3.94 -11.27
C SER A 160 14.43 4.31 -12.74
N VAL A 161 15.64 4.10 -13.20
CA VAL A 161 16.02 4.32 -14.59
C VAL A 161 15.69 3.08 -15.42
N CYS A 162 14.99 3.27 -16.54
CA CYS A 162 14.67 2.18 -17.49
C CYS A 162 14.06 0.93 -16.85
N SER A 163 13.25 1.13 -15.81
CA SER A 163 12.72 0.03 -14.97
C SER A 163 11.66 -0.84 -15.68
N GLY A 164 11.11 -0.38 -16.80
CA GLY A 164 9.95 -1.00 -17.43
C GLY A 164 8.67 -0.95 -16.58
N PHE A 165 8.67 -0.15 -15.51
CA PHE A 165 7.60 -0.09 -14.50
C PHE A 165 6.23 0.11 -15.14
N CYS A 166 6.05 1.15 -15.95
CA CYS A 166 4.75 1.45 -16.57
C CYS A 166 4.23 0.28 -17.42
N LYS A 167 5.10 -0.33 -18.24
CA LYS A 167 4.73 -1.50 -19.06
C LYS A 167 4.35 -2.70 -18.21
N SER A 168 5.14 -2.99 -17.17
CA SER A 168 4.92 -4.13 -16.28
C SER A 168 3.64 -4.00 -15.45
N MET A 169 3.18 -2.76 -15.21
CA MET A 169 1.97 -2.45 -14.44
C MET A 169 0.78 -2.06 -15.31
N GLY A 170 0.92 -2.10 -16.64
CA GLY A 170 -0.16 -1.73 -17.56
C GLY A 170 -0.56 -0.25 -17.49
N LEU A 171 0.39 0.63 -17.13
CA LEU A 171 0.15 2.07 -17.04
C LEU A 171 0.55 2.77 -18.34
N GLU A 172 -0.33 3.63 -18.83
CA GLU A 172 -0.10 4.53 -19.96
C GLU A 172 -0.23 5.99 -19.49
N PRO A 173 0.79 6.53 -18.80
CA PRO A 173 0.69 7.84 -18.19
C PRO A 173 0.78 8.96 -19.22
N ASP A 174 -0.13 9.95 -19.11
CA ASP A 174 -0.05 11.21 -19.86
C ASP A 174 1.01 12.16 -19.27
N MET A 175 1.28 12.05 -17.98
CA MET A 175 2.27 12.82 -17.23
C MET A 175 3.04 11.92 -16.29
N ASP A 176 4.33 12.19 -16.17
CA ASP A 176 5.23 11.45 -15.29
C ASP A 176 5.95 12.37 -14.27
N MET A 177 6.84 11.81 -13.48
CA MET A 177 7.60 12.56 -12.49
C MET A 177 8.52 13.61 -13.12
N GLY A 178 9.02 13.40 -14.33
CA GLY A 178 9.84 14.38 -15.06
C GLY A 178 9.06 15.65 -15.37
N ASP A 179 7.81 15.50 -15.82
CA ASP A 179 6.91 16.64 -16.08
C ASP A 179 6.62 17.42 -14.79
N LEU A 180 6.41 16.72 -13.68
CA LEU A 180 6.17 17.36 -12.39
C LEU A 180 7.37 18.17 -11.90
N PHE A 181 8.60 17.70 -12.11
CA PHE A 181 9.80 18.47 -11.76
C PHE A 181 9.99 19.68 -12.67
N TYR A 182 9.60 19.57 -13.93
CA TYR A 182 9.56 20.74 -14.81
C TYR A 182 8.59 21.79 -14.28
N LEU A 183 7.35 21.38 -13.95
CA LEU A 183 6.32 22.27 -13.39
C LEU A 183 6.74 22.86 -12.03
N LEU A 184 7.45 22.11 -11.19
CA LEU A 184 7.97 22.60 -9.91
C LEU A 184 8.91 23.81 -10.10
N ARG A 185 9.68 23.83 -11.18
CA ARG A 185 10.57 24.95 -11.52
C ARG A 185 9.85 26.17 -12.05
N GLU A 186 8.67 25.96 -12.68
CA GLU A 186 7.80 27.06 -13.08
C GLU A 186 7.09 27.68 -11.86
N GLY A 187 6.72 26.86 -10.87
CA GLY A 187 6.12 27.30 -9.62
C GLY A 187 5.34 26.21 -8.91
N GLU A 188 5.14 26.37 -7.61
CA GLU A 188 4.36 25.41 -6.80
C GLU A 188 2.89 25.35 -7.22
N GLU A 189 2.30 26.46 -7.64
CA GLU A 189 0.91 26.52 -8.09
C GLU A 189 0.69 25.73 -9.37
N GLU A 190 1.61 25.81 -10.32
CA GLU A 190 1.60 25.05 -11.58
C GLU A 190 1.73 23.56 -11.31
N LEU A 191 2.65 23.16 -10.43
CA LEU A 191 2.78 21.79 -9.98
C LEU A 191 1.47 21.27 -9.39
N LEU A 192 0.91 21.98 -8.40
CA LEU A 192 -0.29 21.55 -7.69
C LEU A 192 -1.52 21.47 -8.59
N ALA A 193 -1.63 22.36 -9.58
CA ALA A 193 -2.70 22.35 -10.57
C ALA A 193 -2.70 21.07 -11.43
N LYS A 194 -1.53 20.50 -11.68
CA LYS A 194 -1.34 19.32 -12.53
C LYS A 194 -1.11 18.02 -11.75
N LEU A 195 -0.81 18.09 -10.48
CA LEU A 195 -0.46 16.94 -9.65
C LEU A 195 -1.52 15.83 -9.71
N LYS A 196 -2.82 16.17 -9.65
CA LYS A 196 -3.90 15.18 -9.70
C LYS A 196 -3.93 14.37 -11.00
N SER A 197 -3.55 14.97 -12.13
CA SER A 197 -3.49 14.29 -13.43
C SER A 197 -2.26 13.40 -13.62
N SER A 198 -1.28 13.49 -12.70
CA SER A 198 -0.07 12.69 -12.71
C SER A 198 -0.11 11.53 -11.72
N ILE A 199 -1.22 11.40 -10.97
CA ILE A 199 -1.41 10.38 -9.95
C ILE A 199 -2.36 9.31 -10.48
N TYR A 200 -1.88 8.08 -10.56
CA TYR A 200 -2.60 6.94 -11.11
C TYR A 200 -2.94 5.94 -9.99
N PRO A 201 -4.14 5.35 -9.99
CA PRO A 201 -4.49 4.30 -9.05
C PRO A 201 -3.73 3.01 -9.37
N LEU A 202 -3.26 2.32 -8.34
CA LEU A 202 -2.60 1.03 -8.46
C LEU A 202 -2.96 0.16 -7.23
N GLY A 203 -3.93 -0.72 -7.39
CA GLY A 203 -4.43 -1.50 -6.24
C GLY A 203 -5.04 -0.61 -5.16
N SER A 204 -4.52 -0.70 -3.93
CA SER A 204 -5.01 0.05 -2.76
C SER A 204 -4.29 1.36 -2.51
N TYR A 205 -3.33 1.72 -3.35
CA TYR A 205 -2.52 2.94 -3.25
C TYR A 205 -2.49 3.67 -4.58
N GLN A 206 -1.82 4.80 -4.61
CA GLN A 206 -1.63 5.61 -5.81
C GLN A 206 -0.16 5.71 -6.16
N VAL A 207 0.14 6.01 -7.42
CA VAL A 207 1.50 6.07 -7.94
C VAL A 207 1.70 7.32 -8.81
N ILE A 208 2.88 7.92 -8.71
CA ILE A 208 3.42 8.81 -9.74
C ILE A 208 4.46 8.01 -10.52
N PRO A 209 4.27 7.83 -11.84
CA PRO A 209 5.19 7.09 -12.69
C PRO A 209 6.60 7.69 -12.71
N PRO A 210 7.65 6.87 -12.87
CA PRO A 210 9.01 7.37 -13.08
C PRO A 210 9.10 8.16 -14.37
N PRO A 211 10.08 9.06 -14.52
CA PRO A 211 10.32 9.75 -15.78
C PRO A 211 10.50 8.78 -16.95
N ALA A 212 9.77 9.01 -18.05
CA ALA A 212 9.93 8.24 -19.28
C ALA A 212 11.31 8.44 -19.89
N ASN A 213 11.85 9.66 -19.80
CA ASN A 213 13.24 9.95 -20.15
C ASN A 213 14.14 9.89 -18.91
N PRO A 214 15.09 8.92 -18.84
CA PRO A 214 15.98 8.78 -17.69
C PRO A 214 16.95 9.97 -17.51
N GLU A 215 17.19 10.77 -18.56
CA GLU A 215 18.03 11.95 -18.46
C GLU A 215 17.45 13.03 -17.55
N HIS A 216 16.13 13.05 -17.33
CA HIS A 216 15.50 13.98 -16.40
C HIS A 216 16.07 13.87 -14.97
N TYR A 217 16.51 12.66 -14.54
CA TYR A 217 17.19 12.52 -13.23
C TYR A 217 18.50 13.31 -13.14
N MET A 218 19.19 13.50 -14.26
CA MET A 218 20.45 14.27 -14.34
C MET A 218 20.21 15.79 -14.25
N GLU A 219 19.02 16.23 -14.62
CA GLU A 219 18.66 17.64 -14.61
C GLU A 219 18.25 18.14 -13.21
N TRP A 220 17.88 17.20 -12.29
CA TRP A 220 17.40 17.58 -10.97
C TRP A 220 18.52 18.16 -10.13
N LYS A 221 18.22 19.30 -9.50
CA LYS A 221 19.16 20.02 -8.65
C LYS A 221 19.07 19.50 -7.21
N LYS A 222 20.14 19.72 -6.48
CA LYS A 222 20.18 19.44 -5.04
C LYS A 222 19.05 20.18 -4.33
N GLY A 223 18.30 19.46 -3.50
CA GLY A 223 17.16 20.00 -2.76
C GLY A 223 15.81 19.93 -3.49
N GLU A 224 15.77 19.82 -4.83
CA GLU A 224 14.48 19.77 -5.56
C GLU A 224 13.65 18.55 -5.18
N VAL A 225 14.26 17.36 -5.09
CA VAL A 225 13.53 16.13 -4.70
C VAL A 225 13.02 16.25 -3.26
N ARG A 226 13.84 16.78 -2.36
CA ARG A 226 13.42 17.05 -0.99
C ARG A 226 12.21 17.97 -0.95
N HIS A 227 12.29 19.10 -1.63
CA HIS A 227 11.21 20.08 -1.70
C HIS A 227 9.91 19.48 -2.29
N PHE A 228 10.03 18.70 -3.36
CA PHE A 228 8.89 17.98 -3.95
C PHE A 228 8.21 17.05 -2.95
N LEU A 229 8.97 16.25 -2.20
CA LEU A 229 8.43 15.34 -1.20
C LEU A 229 7.76 16.10 -0.04
N GLU A 230 8.36 17.19 0.41
CA GLU A 230 7.79 18.06 1.45
C GLU A 230 6.46 18.69 0.97
N LEU A 231 6.40 19.18 -0.28
CA LEU A 231 5.15 19.69 -0.88
C LEU A 231 4.06 18.62 -0.99
N LEU A 232 4.40 17.39 -1.39
CA LEU A 232 3.45 16.30 -1.42
C LEU A 232 2.84 16.04 -0.04
N LEU A 233 3.68 16.02 1.01
CA LEU A 233 3.19 15.85 2.37
C LEU A 233 2.37 17.04 2.86
N GLU A 234 2.75 18.27 2.53
CA GLU A 234 2.06 19.46 3.03
C GLU A 234 0.75 19.76 2.30
N LYS A 235 0.73 19.61 0.98
CA LYS A 235 -0.34 20.09 0.10
C LYS A 235 -1.31 18.99 -0.36
N THR A 236 -1.05 17.74 -0.02
CA THR A 236 -1.96 16.63 -0.33
C THR A 236 -2.43 15.93 0.94
N ASP A 237 -3.37 15.03 0.80
CA ASP A 237 -3.91 14.21 1.89
C ASP A 237 -3.22 12.84 2.01
N PHE A 238 -2.12 12.62 1.32
CA PHE A 238 -1.29 11.43 1.51
C PHE A 238 -0.67 11.43 2.90
N GLU A 239 -0.80 10.30 3.57
CA GLU A 239 -0.25 10.04 4.90
C GLU A 239 1.09 9.33 4.83
N VAL A 240 1.32 8.57 3.75
CA VAL A 240 2.55 7.79 3.53
C VAL A 240 3.08 8.03 2.13
N LEU A 241 4.36 8.36 2.03
CA LEU A 241 5.13 8.29 0.79
C LEU A 241 6.06 7.08 0.85
N LEU A 242 6.02 6.23 -0.17
CA LEU A 242 6.95 5.12 -0.30
C LEU A 242 7.85 5.32 -1.53
N LEU A 243 9.14 5.44 -1.30
CA LEU A 243 10.15 5.70 -2.31
C LEU A 243 10.84 4.40 -2.72
N ASP A 244 10.71 3.99 -3.97
CA ASP A 244 11.50 2.91 -4.58
C ASP A 244 12.73 3.52 -5.26
N LEU A 245 13.86 3.52 -4.55
CA LEU A 245 15.08 4.20 -4.96
C LEU A 245 15.95 3.27 -5.83
N GLY A 246 15.75 3.32 -7.13
CA GLY A 246 16.49 2.53 -8.12
C GLY A 246 17.71 3.23 -8.73
N CYS A 247 17.89 4.50 -8.44
CA CYS A 247 19.08 5.26 -8.84
C CYS A 247 19.46 6.28 -7.76
N VAL A 248 20.67 6.72 -7.82
CA VAL A 248 21.15 7.86 -7.02
C VAL A 248 20.85 9.14 -7.80
N MET A 249 20.20 10.09 -7.14
CA MET A 249 19.88 11.39 -7.70
C MET A 249 20.56 12.52 -6.89
N SER A 250 20.52 13.72 -7.43
CA SER A 250 21.05 14.89 -6.71
C SER A 250 20.29 15.08 -5.38
N GLY A 251 21.02 15.22 -4.27
CA GLY A 251 20.43 15.30 -2.93
C GLY A 251 20.00 13.96 -2.33
N PHE A 252 20.51 12.82 -2.83
CA PHE A 252 20.13 11.48 -2.38
C PHE A 252 20.15 11.31 -0.85
N PHE A 253 21.20 11.76 -0.17
CA PHE A 253 21.27 11.67 1.30
C PHE A 253 20.27 12.59 2.00
N GLU A 254 19.94 13.74 1.41
CA GLU A 254 18.88 14.63 1.92
C GLU A 254 17.51 13.96 1.84
N VAL A 255 17.26 13.18 0.79
CA VAL A 255 16.03 12.38 0.65
C VAL A 255 15.98 11.28 1.69
N LEU A 256 17.09 10.56 1.92
CA LEU A 256 17.15 9.53 2.96
C LEU A 256 16.97 10.13 4.36
N ASP A 257 17.43 11.36 4.61
CA ASP A 257 17.23 12.05 5.88
C ASP A 257 15.76 12.40 6.16
N LEU A 258 14.91 12.52 5.16
CA LEU A 258 13.48 12.67 5.34
C LEU A 258 12.78 11.36 5.77
N CYS A 259 13.38 10.20 5.50
CA CYS A 259 12.76 8.92 5.72
C CYS A 259 12.76 8.54 7.20
N GLN A 260 11.62 8.06 7.71
CA GLN A 260 11.51 7.47 9.04
C GLN A 260 12.10 6.05 9.07
N LYS A 261 12.06 5.36 7.92
CA LYS A 261 12.59 4.00 7.76
C LYS A 261 13.19 3.83 6.38
N ILE A 262 14.32 3.16 6.31
CA ILE A 262 15.06 2.88 5.07
C ILE A 262 15.32 1.38 5.02
N TRP A 263 14.66 0.67 4.14
CA TRP A 263 14.90 -0.75 3.91
C TRP A 263 16.00 -0.94 2.88
N ILE A 264 17.10 -1.56 3.32
CA ILE A 264 18.25 -1.85 2.47
C ILE A 264 18.21 -3.32 2.07
N LEU A 265 17.94 -3.57 0.79
CA LEU A 265 17.85 -4.94 0.29
C LEU A 265 19.23 -5.50 0.01
N LYS A 266 19.47 -6.73 0.49
CA LYS A 266 20.72 -7.47 0.27
C LYS A 266 20.48 -8.82 -0.39
N GLU A 267 21.45 -9.27 -1.18
CA GLU A 267 21.37 -10.52 -1.93
C GLU A 267 21.78 -11.74 -1.12
N ASN A 268 22.72 -11.59 -0.21
CA ASN A 268 23.37 -12.69 0.44
C ASN A 268 23.22 -12.68 1.96
N ARG A 269 23.20 -13.86 2.58
CA ARG A 269 23.22 -14.05 4.03
C ARG A 269 24.55 -13.73 4.69
N THR A 270 25.56 -13.30 3.94
CA THR A 270 26.84 -12.89 4.50
C THR A 270 26.64 -11.78 5.53
N SER A 271 27.31 -11.91 6.66
CA SER A 271 27.15 -10.97 7.78
C SER A 271 27.62 -9.56 7.45
N LYS A 272 28.50 -9.41 6.45
CA LYS A 272 29.02 -8.11 5.99
C LYS A 272 28.87 -8.00 4.49
N ASP A 273 28.11 -7.01 4.06
CA ASP A 273 28.00 -6.58 2.67
C ASP A 273 28.78 -5.29 2.49
N PRO A 274 29.91 -5.31 1.73
CA PRO A 274 30.79 -4.13 1.62
C PRO A 274 30.08 -2.89 1.12
N GLY A 275 29.13 -3.02 0.19
CA GLY A 275 28.36 -1.87 -0.33
C GLY A 275 27.40 -1.28 0.70
N ILE A 276 26.83 -2.12 1.56
CA ILE A 276 25.98 -1.65 2.66
C ILE A 276 26.83 -0.98 3.75
N GLU A 277 27.99 -1.54 4.08
CA GLU A 277 28.88 -0.96 5.08
C GLU A 277 29.40 0.41 4.60
N GLU A 278 29.82 0.53 3.33
CA GLU A 278 30.20 1.81 2.74
C GLU A 278 29.07 2.83 2.77
N LEU A 279 27.84 2.40 2.42
CA LEU A 279 26.65 3.27 2.50
C LEU A 279 26.42 3.76 3.93
N LYS A 280 26.53 2.91 4.94
CA LYS A 280 26.39 3.29 6.34
C LYS A 280 27.43 4.31 6.75
N GLU A 281 28.70 4.11 6.37
CA GLU A 281 29.78 5.08 6.66
C GLU A 281 29.50 6.44 6.01
N LEU A 282 29.03 6.47 4.78
CA LEU A 282 28.68 7.71 4.07
C LEU A 282 27.48 8.41 4.72
N LEU A 283 26.46 7.66 5.11
CA LEU A 283 25.29 8.22 5.78
C LEU A 283 25.63 8.78 7.16
N GLU A 284 26.46 8.09 7.92
CA GLU A 284 26.88 8.56 9.24
C GLU A 284 27.75 9.82 9.16
N LYS A 285 28.58 9.94 8.10
CA LYS A 285 29.34 11.16 7.79
C LYS A 285 28.43 12.32 7.37
N PHE A 286 27.32 12.01 6.68
CA PHE A 286 26.36 13.00 6.26
C PHE A 286 25.56 13.54 7.45
N LYS A 287 25.06 12.63 8.31
CA LYS A 287 24.29 12.96 9.51
C LYS A 287 24.38 11.86 10.54
N GLU A 288 24.87 12.21 11.74
CA GLU A 288 24.95 11.30 12.88
C GLU A 288 23.57 10.70 13.22
N GLY A 289 23.56 9.38 13.42
CA GLY A 289 22.35 8.62 13.79
C GLY A 289 21.40 8.29 12.63
N LEU A 290 21.72 8.68 11.39
CA LEU A 290 20.86 8.35 10.24
C LEU A 290 20.84 6.85 9.97
N THR A 291 21.94 6.15 10.22
CA THR A 291 22.03 4.68 10.10
C THR A 291 21.07 3.93 11.03
N GLY A 292 20.65 4.54 12.15
CA GLY A 292 19.65 3.97 13.05
C GLY A 292 18.27 3.80 12.43
N ARG A 293 17.99 4.46 11.29
CA ARG A 293 16.75 4.29 10.53
C ARG A 293 16.82 3.22 9.44
N MET A 294 18.03 2.66 9.21
CA MET A 294 18.27 1.60 8.23
C MET A 294 17.90 0.24 8.79
N GLU A 295 17.30 -0.58 7.97
CA GLU A 295 17.03 -1.99 8.25
C GLU A 295 17.44 -2.83 7.05
N GLU A 296 18.38 -3.77 7.28
CA GLU A 296 18.83 -4.69 6.26
C GLU A 296 17.80 -5.79 6.05
N VAL A 297 17.40 -5.98 4.80
CA VAL A 297 16.38 -6.94 4.41
C VAL A 297 16.96 -7.96 3.46
N LEU A 298 17.01 -9.21 3.90
CA LEU A 298 17.35 -10.32 3.03
C LEU A 298 16.09 -10.84 2.36
N LEU A 299 16.05 -10.73 1.03
CA LEU A 299 14.93 -11.23 0.25
C LEU A 299 15.14 -12.70 -0.17
N PRO A 300 14.05 -13.44 -0.38
CA PRO A 300 14.11 -14.77 -0.97
C PRO A 300 14.63 -14.69 -2.42
N GLY A 301 15.12 -15.81 -2.94
CA GLY A 301 15.40 -15.92 -4.37
C GLY A 301 14.12 -15.86 -5.18
N GLY A 302 14.17 -15.35 -6.41
CA GLY A 302 12.99 -15.30 -7.27
C GLY A 302 13.21 -14.49 -8.53
N GLN A 303 12.21 -14.47 -9.40
CA GLN A 303 12.14 -13.60 -10.58
C GLN A 303 11.23 -12.41 -10.27
N ALA A 304 11.59 -11.23 -10.79
CA ALA A 304 10.81 -10.01 -10.59
C ALA A 304 9.62 -9.92 -11.56
N TRP A 305 9.77 -10.50 -12.73
CA TRP A 305 8.77 -10.44 -13.82
C TRP A 305 8.37 -11.83 -14.24
N ARG A 306 7.17 -11.97 -14.74
CA ARG A 306 6.70 -13.13 -15.50
C ARG A 306 7.35 -13.16 -16.89
N GLU A 307 7.15 -14.25 -17.62
CA GLU A 307 7.64 -14.40 -19.00
C GLU A 307 7.07 -13.34 -19.95
N ASP A 308 5.87 -12.82 -19.69
CA ASP A 308 5.22 -11.73 -20.43
C ASP A 308 5.70 -10.34 -20.03
N GLY A 309 6.62 -10.24 -19.07
CA GLY A 309 7.16 -8.97 -18.57
C GLY A 309 6.29 -8.26 -17.53
N THR A 310 5.19 -8.85 -17.09
CA THR A 310 4.33 -8.26 -16.05
C THR A 310 4.85 -8.56 -14.64
N ILE A 311 4.50 -7.68 -13.68
CA ILE A 311 4.70 -7.91 -12.25
C ILE A 311 3.32 -8.18 -11.63
N GLN A 312 3.16 -9.34 -11.00
CA GLN A 312 1.95 -9.63 -10.25
C GLN A 312 2.19 -9.42 -8.76
N VAL A 313 1.77 -8.26 -8.28
CA VAL A 313 1.97 -7.84 -6.88
C VAL A 313 1.32 -8.82 -5.91
N GLU A 314 0.18 -9.40 -6.27
CA GLU A 314 -0.55 -10.37 -5.46
C GLU A 314 0.27 -11.64 -5.18
N GLU A 315 1.05 -12.12 -6.14
CA GLU A 315 1.92 -13.28 -5.94
C GLU A 315 3.02 -12.98 -4.92
N PHE A 316 3.63 -11.80 -5.02
CA PHE A 316 4.63 -11.36 -4.04
C PHE A 316 4.00 -11.11 -2.67
N TYR A 317 2.82 -10.51 -2.64
CA TYR A 317 2.08 -10.23 -1.42
C TYR A 317 1.73 -11.51 -0.65
N MET A 318 1.30 -12.56 -1.34
CA MET A 318 0.97 -13.86 -0.74
C MET A 318 2.20 -14.73 -0.46
N GLY A 319 3.31 -14.47 -1.12
CA GLY A 319 4.54 -15.25 -1.05
C GLY A 319 5.49 -14.85 0.08
N GLU A 320 6.74 -15.33 -0.05
CA GLU A 320 7.81 -15.08 0.92
C GLU A 320 8.18 -13.59 1.04
N VAL A 321 8.09 -12.81 -0.05
CA VAL A 321 8.30 -11.36 -0.02
C VAL A 321 7.26 -10.69 0.88
N GLY A 322 5.99 -11.04 0.74
CA GLY A 322 4.91 -10.54 1.59
C GLY A 322 5.09 -10.92 3.06
N ASN A 323 5.54 -12.15 3.33
CA ASN A 323 5.89 -12.57 4.69
C ASN A 323 7.05 -11.75 5.27
N CYS A 324 8.03 -11.42 4.43
CA CYS A 324 9.15 -10.57 4.81
C CYS A 324 8.65 -9.16 5.20
N VAL A 325 7.84 -8.54 4.35
CA VAL A 325 7.26 -7.21 4.62
C VAL A 325 6.41 -7.21 5.89
N ARG A 326 5.56 -8.22 6.09
CA ARG A 326 4.74 -8.35 7.31
C ARG A 326 5.59 -8.35 8.58
N ARG A 327 6.71 -9.08 8.59
CA ARG A 327 7.65 -9.10 9.73
C ARG A 327 8.26 -7.72 9.98
N LEU A 328 8.70 -7.03 8.92
CA LEU A 328 9.29 -5.70 9.02
C LEU A 328 8.31 -4.64 9.54
N LEU A 329 7.04 -4.80 9.26
CA LEU A 329 5.98 -3.90 9.72
C LEU A 329 5.45 -4.25 11.12
N GLY A 330 6.10 -5.19 11.85
CA GLY A 330 5.76 -5.54 13.23
C GLY A 330 4.57 -6.48 13.36
N GLY A 331 4.22 -7.20 12.31
CA GLY A 331 3.26 -8.29 12.39
C GLY A 331 3.97 -9.54 12.91
N GLU A 332 3.85 -9.87 14.18
CA GLU A 332 4.11 -11.22 14.69
C GLU A 332 3.14 -12.21 14.03
N TYR A 333 3.50 -12.66 12.84
CA TYR A 333 3.02 -13.93 12.29
C TYR A 333 4.20 -14.90 12.31
N ALA A 334 4.66 -15.24 13.52
CA ALA A 334 5.46 -16.41 13.74
C ALA A 334 4.50 -17.58 13.98
N SER A 335 4.62 -18.57 13.13
CA SER A 335 4.20 -19.96 13.10
C SER A 335 3.02 -20.26 12.21
#